data_1c013f543fd397178689ddadacad7b19
#
_entry.id   1c013f543fd397178689ddadacad7b19
#
_cell.length_a   1.000
_cell.length_b   1.000
_cell.length_c   1.000
_cell.angle_alpha   90.00
_cell.angle_beta   90.00
_cell.angle_gamma   90.00
#
_symmetry.space_group_name_H-M   'P 1'
#
loop_
_entity.id
_entity.type
_entity.pdbx_description
1 polymer ?
#
loop_
_entity_poly.entity_id
_entity_poly.type
_entity_poly.pdbx_seq_one_letter_code
_entity_poly.pdbx_strand_id
1 'polypeptide(L)'
;MTFSYKRFLNLPKPTKEDFRGDRERILDALNMPDASMTLEALRSLYPLTARADYAVTVTLCPGDRGTDIIRVEPGDTTHRLLGLALDIGSTTLEMELVDMLTGQVLQNVGCVNSQV
;
A
#
# COMPACT_ATOMS: atom_id res chain seq x y z
N MET A 1 -3.32 7.12 16.66
CA MET A 1 -2.40 6.67 15.59
C MET A 1 -3.20 6.07 14.46
N THR A 2 -2.96 6.54 13.24
CA THR A 2 -3.65 6.02 12.06
C THR A 2 -2.73 5.03 11.35
N PHE A 3 -3.22 3.82 11.16
CA PHE A 3 -2.46 2.77 10.47
C PHE A 3 -2.67 2.85 8.97
N SER A 4 -1.83 2.14 8.23
CA SER A 4 -2.03 1.96 6.80
C SER A 4 -3.37 1.28 6.51
N TYR A 5 -3.98 1.64 5.41
CA TYR A 5 -5.25 1.09 4.99
C TYR A 5 -5.33 1.00 3.48
N LYS A 6 -6.28 0.25 2.98
CA LYS A 6 -6.49 0.06 1.54
C LYS A 6 -7.81 0.66 1.10
N ARG A 7 -7.84 1.16 -0.13
CA ARG A 7 -9.07 1.59 -0.81
C ARG A 7 -9.11 1.02 -2.21
N PHE A 8 -10.24 0.42 -2.56
CA PHE A 8 -10.50 -0.01 -3.92
C PHE A 8 -11.04 1.15 -4.74
N LEU A 9 -10.51 1.31 -5.95
CA LEU A 9 -10.88 2.38 -6.87
C LEU A 9 -11.27 1.79 -8.22
N ASN A 10 -12.44 2.19 -8.69
CA ASN A 10 -12.86 1.98 -10.07
C ASN A 10 -12.56 3.28 -10.82
N LEU A 11 -11.43 3.32 -11.49
CA LEU A 11 -10.97 4.53 -12.15
C LEU A 11 -11.71 4.73 -13.48
N PRO A 12 -12.05 5.99 -13.85
CA PRO A 12 -12.55 6.25 -15.18
C PRO A 12 -11.46 5.96 -16.21
N LYS A 13 -11.84 5.30 -17.31
CA LYS A 13 -10.88 4.96 -18.37
C LYS A 13 -10.49 6.20 -19.16
N PRO A 14 -9.27 6.25 -19.71
CA PRO A 14 -8.87 7.35 -20.58
C PRO A 14 -9.79 7.47 -21.79
N THR A 15 -10.07 8.71 -22.18
CA THR A 15 -10.82 9.03 -23.40
C THR A 15 -10.06 10.13 -24.15
N LYS A 16 -10.57 10.52 -25.30
CA LYS A 16 -9.97 11.64 -26.06
C LYS A 16 -10.07 12.96 -25.30
N GLU A 17 -11.07 13.10 -24.45
CA GLU A 17 -11.31 14.28 -23.62
C GLU A 17 -10.65 14.18 -22.26
N ASP A 18 -10.31 12.95 -21.81
CA ASP A 18 -9.70 12.69 -20.51
C ASP A 18 -8.39 11.92 -20.68
N PHE A 19 -7.31 12.67 -20.77
CA PHE A 19 -5.97 12.14 -20.97
C PHE A 19 -5.07 12.32 -19.75
N ARG A 20 -5.68 12.42 -18.53
CA ARG A 20 -4.91 12.48 -17.30
C ARG A 20 -4.01 11.25 -17.17
N GLY A 21 -2.86 11.42 -16.56
CA GLY A 21 -1.98 10.30 -16.21
C GLY A 21 -2.59 9.42 -15.12
N ASP A 22 -2.11 8.21 -14.98
CA ASP A 22 -2.64 7.26 -14.00
C ASP A 22 -2.51 7.79 -12.57
N ARG A 23 -1.42 8.46 -12.24
CA ARG A 23 -1.22 9.08 -10.93
C ARG A 23 -2.33 10.10 -10.63
N GLU A 24 -2.55 11.02 -11.54
CA GLU A 24 -3.58 12.05 -11.37
C GLU A 24 -4.97 11.44 -11.24
N ARG A 25 -5.24 10.43 -12.04
CA ARG A 25 -6.50 9.70 -12.03
C ARG A 25 -6.77 9.06 -10.68
N ILE A 26 -5.74 8.48 -10.07
CA ILE A 26 -5.83 7.89 -8.72
C ILE A 26 -6.06 8.97 -7.67
N LEU A 27 -5.28 10.06 -7.71
CA LEU A 27 -5.43 11.14 -6.72
C LEU A 27 -6.81 11.77 -6.78
N ASP A 28 -7.34 11.97 -7.98
CA ASP A 28 -8.69 12.52 -8.15
C ASP A 28 -9.76 11.57 -7.62
N ALA A 29 -9.64 10.27 -7.89
CA ALA A 29 -10.57 9.26 -7.39
C ALA A 29 -10.56 9.16 -5.87
N LEU A 30 -9.40 9.35 -5.25
CA LEU A 30 -9.26 9.39 -3.80
C LEU A 30 -9.78 10.69 -3.19
N ASN A 31 -9.91 11.74 -4.00
CA ASN A 31 -10.15 13.10 -3.55
C ASN A 31 -9.05 13.56 -2.56
N MET A 32 -7.82 13.22 -2.87
CA MET A 32 -6.65 13.54 -2.05
C MET A 32 -5.55 14.13 -2.92
N PRO A 33 -5.73 15.38 -3.42
CA PRO A 33 -4.78 15.94 -4.39
C PRO A 33 -3.38 16.17 -3.81
N ASP A 34 -3.28 16.27 -2.49
CA ASP A 34 -2.00 16.51 -1.81
C ASP A 34 -1.30 15.23 -1.36
N ALA A 35 -1.89 14.07 -1.62
CA ALA A 35 -1.24 12.81 -1.30
C ALA A 35 -0.01 12.59 -2.19
N SER A 36 1.04 12.05 -1.59
CA SER A 36 2.25 11.68 -2.32
C SER A 36 2.17 10.24 -2.78
N MET A 37 2.94 9.90 -3.80
CA MET A 37 3.08 8.51 -4.24
C MET A 37 4.56 8.16 -4.21
N THR A 38 4.89 7.02 -3.59
CA THR A 38 6.28 6.56 -3.57
C THR A 38 6.77 6.25 -4.98
N LEU A 39 8.07 6.33 -5.19
CA LEU A 39 8.66 6.04 -6.48
C LEU A 39 8.35 4.60 -6.92
N GLU A 40 8.38 3.67 -5.99
CA GLU A 40 8.04 2.26 -6.25
C GLU A 40 6.61 2.11 -6.73
N ALA A 41 5.65 2.73 -6.04
CA ALA A 41 4.25 2.72 -6.45
C ALA A 41 4.07 3.37 -7.83
N LEU A 42 4.72 4.52 -8.04
CA LEU A 42 4.65 5.24 -9.31
C LEU A 42 5.16 4.39 -10.48
N ARG A 43 6.28 3.71 -10.30
CA ARG A 43 6.85 2.82 -11.32
C ARG A 43 5.96 1.63 -11.67
N SER A 44 5.13 1.20 -10.73
CA SER A 44 4.24 0.04 -10.94
C SER A 44 3.03 0.37 -11.81
N LEU A 45 2.68 1.64 -11.98
CA LEU A 45 1.42 2.04 -12.64
C LEU A 45 1.32 1.56 -14.08
N TYR A 46 2.41 1.62 -14.83
CA TYR A 46 2.43 1.11 -16.19
C TYR A 46 3.15 -0.23 -16.23
N PRO A 47 2.54 -1.28 -16.75
CA PRO A 47 1.20 -1.34 -17.38
C PRO A 47 0.08 -1.83 -16.44
N LEU A 48 0.31 -1.84 -15.12
CA LEU A 48 -0.59 -2.43 -14.14
C LEU A 48 -2.02 -1.88 -14.26
N THR A 49 -2.16 -0.56 -14.31
CA THR A 49 -3.48 0.09 -14.28
C THR A 49 -4.31 -0.31 -15.50
N ALA A 50 -3.72 -0.28 -16.68
CA ALA A 50 -4.40 -0.67 -17.91
C ALA A 50 -4.74 -2.17 -17.93
N ARG A 51 -3.81 -3.02 -17.48
CA ARG A 51 -4.03 -4.47 -17.41
C ARG A 51 -5.11 -4.85 -16.42
N ALA A 52 -5.29 -4.05 -15.37
CA ALA A 52 -6.34 -4.23 -14.38
C ALA A 52 -7.69 -3.66 -14.83
N ASP A 53 -7.78 -3.18 -16.05
CA ASP A 53 -8.98 -2.52 -16.60
C ASP A 53 -9.43 -1.36 -15.71
N TYR A 54 -8.46 -0.62 -15.16
CA TYR A 54 -8.65 0.56 -14.29
C TYR A 54 -9.36 0.27 -12.96
N ALA A 55 -9.42 -1.00 -12.55
CA ALA A 55 -9.88 -1.40 -11.24
C ALA A 55 -8.67 -1.76 -10.39
N VAL A 56 -8.33 -0.92 -9.43
CA VAL A 56 -7.10 -1.06 -8.64
C VAL A 56 -7.37 -0.83 -7.17
N THR A 57 -6.53 -1.40 -6.32
CA THR A 57 -6.52 -1.13 -4.89
C THR A 57 -5.24 -0.39 -4.54
N VAL A 58 -5.38 0.72 -3.82
CA VAL A 58 -4.24 1.49 -3.34
C VAL A 58 -4.07 1.29 -1.84
N THR A 59 -2.83 1.19 -1.40
CA THR A 59 -2.47 1.16 0.01
C THR A 59 -1.97 2.53 0.41
N LEU A 60 -2.60 3.10 1.42
CA LEU A 60 -2.32 4.45 1.91
C LEU A 60 -1.65 4.37 3.28
N CYS A 61 -0.62 5.16 3.46
CA CYS A 61 0.12 5.25 4.71
C CYS A 61 0.08 6.68 5.21
N PRO A 62 -0.81 6.98 6.18
CA PRO A 62 -0.86 8.33 6.78
C PRO A 62 0.38 8.60 7.61
N GLY A 63 0.85 9.84 7.57
CA GLY A 63 2.01 10.29 8.34
C GLY A 63 1.87 11.75 8.74
N ASP A 64 2.87 12.26 9.43
CA ASP A 64 2.85 13.64 9.96
C ASP A 64 2.85 14.69 8.86
N ARG A 65 3.39 14.36 7.70
CA ARG A 65 3.52 15.28 6.56
C ARG A 65 2.49 15.03 5.46
N GLY A 66 1.48 14.21 5.74
CA GLY A 66 0.44 13.86 4.78
C GLY A 66 0.38 12.36 4.56
N THR A 67 -0.35 11.95 3.54
CA THR A 67 -0.56 10.54 3.23
C THR A 67 0.25 10.14 2.01
N ASP A 68 0.92 9.00 2.11
CA ASP A 68 1.65 8.39 1.00
C ASP A 68 0.88 7.20 0.43
N ILE A 69 0.79 7.14 -0.88
CA ILE A 69 0.37 5.92 -1.58
C ILE A 69 1.63 5.08 -1.74
N ILE A 70 1.67 3.93 -1.07
CA ILE A 70 2.87 3.09 -1.03
C ILE A 70 2.79 1.89 -1.95
N ARG A 71 1.58 1.52 -2.41
CA ARG A 71 1.39 0.36 -3.27
C ARG A 71 0.10 0.50 -4.08
N VAL A 72 0.14 0.00 -5.30
CA VAL A 72 -1.02 -0.16 -6.17
C VAL A 72 -1.09 -1.61 -6.61
N GLU A 73 -2.26 -2.22 -6.46
CA GLU A 73 -2.49 -3.62 -6.79
C GLU A 73 -3.66 -3.75 -7.76
N PRO A 74 -3.62 -4.74 -8.67
CA PRO A 74 -4.74 -4.94 -9.58
C PRO A 74 -5.95 -5.55 -8.86
N GLY A 75 -7.14 -5.12 -9.23
CA GLY A 75 -8.40 -5.61 -8.68
C GLY A 75 -8.64 -5.15 -7.25
N ASP A 76 -9.59 -5.80 -6.58
CA ASP A 76 -9.94 -5.50 -5.19
C ASP A 76 -9.18 -6.43 -4.24
N THR A 77 -8.21 -5.88 -3.53
CA THR A 77 -7.42 -6.58 -2.52
C THR A 77 -7.65 -6.02 -1.12
N THR A 78 -8.76 -5.32 -0.91
CA THR A 78 -9.07 -4.70 0.39
C THR A 78 -9.28 -5.69 1.53
N HIS A 79 -9.51 -6.96 1.20
CA HIS A 79 -9.69 -8.03 2.19
C HIS A 79 -8.38 -8.53 2.78
N ARG A 80 -7.23 -8.06 2.30
CA ARG A 80 -5.92 -8.52 2.77
C ARG A 80 -4.99 -7.32 2.96
N LEU A 81 -4.51 -7.15 4.18
CA LEU A 81 -3.46 -6.19 4.50
C LEU A 81 -2.59 -6.81 5.57
N LEU A 82 -1.36 -7.19 5.19
CA LEU A 82 -0.41 -7.84 6.08
C LEU A 82 0.69 -6.87 6.48
N GLY A 83 1.18 -7.02 7.70
CA GLY A 83 2.29 -6.26 8.21
C GLY A 83 3.31 -7.15 8.91
N LEU A 84 4.52 -6.63 9.04
CA LEU A 84 5.59 -7.26 9.80
C LEU A 84 5.95 -6.39 10.99
N ALA A 85 6.01 -6.99 12.17
CA ALA A 85 6.56 -6.36 13.37
C ALA A 85 7.90 -7.01 13.66
N LEU A 86 8.96 -6.21 13.74
CA LEU A 86 10.31 -6.69 13.98
C LEU A 86 10.82 -6.11 15.31
N ASP A 87 11.23 -7.00 16.21
CA ASP A 87 11.84 -6.64 17.47
C ASP A 87 13.31 -7.10 17.45
N ILE A 88 14.22 -6.12 17.48
CA ILE A 88 15.66 -6.37 17.45
C ILE A 88 16.20 -6.20 18.87
N GLY A 89 16.38 -7.34 19.55
CA GLY A 89 17.01 -7.38 20.87
C GLY A 89 18.51 -7.55 20.78
N SER A 90 19.20 -7.41 21.92
CA SER A 90 20.65 -7.61 21.99
C SER A 90 21.05 -9.08 21.77
N THR A 91 20.20 -10.01 22.19
CA THR A 91 20.50 -11.46 22.09
C THR A 91 19.61 -12.17 21.10
N THR A 92 18.39 -11.67 20.84
CA THR A 92 17.42 -12.32 19.97
C THR A 92 16.80 -11.32 19.00
N LEU A 93 16.35 -11.85 17.86
CA LEU A 93 15.50 -11.16 16.90
C LEU A 93 14.16 -11.86 16.86
N GLU A 94 13.07 -11.11 16.90
CA GLU A 94 11.73 -11.65 16.76
C GLU A 94 10.98 -10.93 15.66
N MET A 95 10.22 -11.68 14.87
CA MET A 95 9.41 -11.13 13.80
C MET A 95 8.03 -11.75 13.84
N GLU A 96 7.00 -10.91 13.74
CA GLU A 96 5.62 -11.34 13.68
C GLU A 96 5.00 -10.93 12.37
N LEU A 97 4.28 -11.85 11.75
CA LEU A 97 3.40 -11.56 10.62
C LEU A 97 2.02 -11.27 11.17
N VAL A 98 1.48 -10.10 10.87
CA VAL A 98 0.22 -9.61 11.45
C VAL A 98 -0.80 -9.35 10.35
N ASP A 99 -2.03 -9.80 10.57
CA ASP A 99 -3.18 -9.37 9.78
C ASP A 99 -3.59 -7.98 10.28
N MET A 100 -3.33 -6.96 9.47
CA MET A 100 -3.58 -5.57 9.85
C MET A 100 -5.06 -5.22 9.92
N LEU A 101 -5.93 -6.03 9.31
CA LEU A 101 -7.38 -5.80 9.36
C LEU A 101 -7.98 -6.23 10.69
N THR A 102 -7.42 -7.27 11.32
CA THR A 102 -7.94 -7.85 12.55
C THR A 102 -7.03 -7.66 13.75
N GLY A 103 -5.74 -7.37 13.52
CA GLY A 103 -4.72 -7.34 14.56
C GLY A 103 -4.21 -8.70 14.97
N GLN A 104 -4.66 -9.77 14.31
CA GLN A 104 -4.26 -11.13 14.65
C GLN A 104 -2.82 -11.41 14.20
N VAL A 105 -2.02 -11.99 15.11
CA VAL A 105 -0.69 -12.49 14.77
C VAL A 105 -0.86 -13.83 14.05
N LEU A 106 -0.41 -13.90 12.80
CA LEU A 106 -0.54 -15.09 11.97
C LEU A 106 0.64 -16.03 12.15
N GLN A 107 1.81 -15.50 12.40
CA GLN A 107 3.02 -16.29 12.56
C GLN A 107 4.05 -15.50 13.36
N ASN A 108 4.83 -16.21 14.18
CA ASN A 108 5.92 -15.65 14.95
C ASN A 108 7.19 -16.47 14.68
N VAL A 109 8.28 -15.79 14.41
CA VAL A 109 9.58 -16.41 14.18
C VAL A 109 10.63 -15.67 15.00
N GLY A 110 11.47 -16.44 15.70
CA GLY A 110 12.57 -15.89 16.48
C GLY A 110 13.89 -16.55 16.13
N CYS A 111 14.96 -15.81 16.28
CA CYS A 111 16.31 -16.34 16.11
C CYS A 111 17.32 -15.60 16.99
N VAL A 112 18.50 -16.19 17.16
CA VAL A 112 19.58 -15.57 17.92
C VAL A 112 20.19 -14.42 17.10
N ASN A 113 20.49 -13.31 17.77
CA ASN A 113 21.17 -12.20 17.15
C ASN A 113 22.67 -12.56 17.03
N SER A 114 23.11 -12.83 15.82
CA SER A 114 24.48 -13.27 15.54
C SER A 114 25.51 -12.15 15.62
N GLN A 115 25.09 -10.91 15.87
CA GLN A 115 26.01 -9.78 16.01
C GLN A 115 26.47 -9.56 17.46
N VAL A 116 25.99 -10.36 18.38
CA VAL A 116 26.39 -10.29 19.79
C VAL A 116 27.64 -11.10 20.03
#